data_55122c0067981eeb6117ca1a7081ee43
#
_entry.id   55122c0067981eeb6117ca1a7081ee43
#
_cell.length_a   1.000
_cell.length_b   1.000
_cell.length_c   1.000
_cell.angle_alpha   90.00
_cell.angle_beta   90.00
_cell.angle_gamma   90.00
#
_symmetry.space_group_name_H-M   'P 1'
#
loop_
_entity.id
_entity.type
_entity.pdbx_description
1 polymer ?
#
loop_
_entity_poly.entity_id
_entity_poly.type
_entity_poly.pdbx_seq_one_letter_code
_entity_poly.pdbx_strand_id
1 'polypeptide(L)'
;LGEGAVLVGSTNPYDYDMELNAWYGLILANKQDNIGITGKGVIDGRGRELANNFINQVYSGVIKDKLQLGRVANRPKLVYFRECKNVEIKGVTMMNPAFWTQTYDQCENLLIDGITVHSRAYWNNDGMDIVDCNGALIQNCYVDATDDAICLKSHSADAVCQNIEVRNNTACSSASGIKFGTASTGGFKN
;
A
#
# COMPACT_ATOMS: atom_id res chain seq x y z
N LEU A 1 16.34 -6.64 3.21
CA LEU A 1 16.91 -5.30 3.33
C LEU A 1 17.64 -5.19 4.67
N GLY A 2 18.98 -5.08 4.64
CA GLY A 2 19.83 -5.08 5.84
C GLY A 2 19.59 -3.87 6.75
N GLU A 3 20.03 -3.97 8.00
CA GLU A 3 20.01 -2.86 8.95
C GLU A 3 20.86 -1.69 8.44
N GLY A 4 20.34 -0.48 8.52
CA GLY A 4 20.98 0.73 7.98
C GLY A 4 20.83 0.93 6.47
N ALA A 5 20.31 -0.06 5.74
CA ALA A 5 20.03 0.10 4.32
C ALA A 5 18.74 0.91 4.10
N VAL A 6 18.76 1.81 3.13
CA VAL A 6 17.59 2.61 2.73
C VAL A 6 17.35 2.44 1.23
N LEU A 7 16.17 1.94 0.87
CA LEU A 7 15.67 1.98 -0.50
C LEU A 7 14.86 3.27 -0.68
N VAL A 8 15.31 4.14 -1.58
CA VAL A 8 14.71 5.47 -1.78
C VAL A 8 13.97 5.53 -3.11
N GLY A 9 12.72 5.96 -3.08
CA GLY A 9 11.89 6.17 -4.26
C GLY A 9 12.30 7.41 -5.06
N SER A 10 12.05 7.37 -6.37
CA SER A 10 12.20 8.53 -7.24
C SER A 10 11.13 9.57 -6.97
N THR A 11 11.48 10.83 -7.12
CA THR A 11 10.52 11.94 -7.10
C THR A 11 10.00 12.34 -8.48
N ASN A 12 10.53 11.69 -9.53
CA ASN A 12 10.09 11.90 -10.90
C ASN A 12 8.94 10.94 -11.24
N PRO A 13 7.72 11.43 -11.57
CA PRO A 13 6.59 10.57 -11.93
C PRO A 13 6.85 9.62 -13.09
N TYR A 14 7.72 10.01 -14.03
CA TYR A 14 8.02 9.23 -15.22
C TYR A 14 8.91 8.00 -14.96
N ASP A 15 9.49 7.87 -13.76
CA ASP A 15 10.24 6.68 -13.36
C ASP A 15 9.30 5.55 -12.92
N TYR A 16 8.00 5.83 -12.84
CA TYR A 16 6.96 4.86 -12.51
C TYR A 16 6.14 4.55 -13.76
N ASP A 17 5.85 3.28 -13.99
CA ASP A 17 5.00 2.86 -15.11
C ASP A 17 3.54 3.25 -14.84
N MET A 18 3.10 4.36 -15.41
CA MET A 18 1.76 4.91 -15.24
C MET A 18 0.73 4.38 -16.27
N GLU A 19 1.16 3.55 -17.22
CA GLU A 19 0.26 3.02 -18.27
C GLU A 19 -0.58 1.84 -17.80
N LEU A 20 -0.18 1.16 -16.73
CA LEU A 20 -0.78 -0.06 -16.23
C LEU A 20 -2.01 0.17 -15.31
N ASN A 21 -2.98 0.96 -15.73
CA ASN A 21 -4.32 1.05 -15.12
C ASN A 21 -4.33 1.08 -13.57
N ALA A 22 -3.58 2.00 -12.95
CA ALA A 22 -3.46 2.15 -11.51
C ALA A 22 -2.65 1.04 -10.79
N TRP A 23 -2.04 0.10 -11.52
CA TRP A 23 -1.13 -0.86 -10.94
C TRP A 23 0.31 -0.41 -11.12
N TYR A 24 0.76 0.48 -10.25
CA TYR A 24 2.13 0.98 -10.24
C TYR A 24 2.56 1.37 -8.81
N GLY A 25 3.84 1.29 -8.56
CA GLY A 25 4.44 1.56 -7.27
C GLY A 25 5.95 1.44 -7.33
N LEU A 26 6.61 1.65 -6.19
CA LEU A 26 8.06 1.51 -6.10
C LEU A 26 8.48 0.03 -6.15
N ILE A 27 7.72 -0.84 -5.47
CA ILE A 27 7.96 -2.29 -5.47
C ILE A 27 6.69 -2.98 -5.93
N LEU A 28 6.79 -3.74 -7.02
CA LEU A 28 5.67 -4.43 -7.64
C LEU A 28 5.92 -5.93 -7.73
N ALA A 29 4.87 -6.72 -7.51
CA ALA A 29 4.86 -8.14 -7.81
C ALA A 29 3.48 -8.56 -8.32
N ASN A 30 3.46 -9.40 -9.35
CA ASN A 30 2.23 -9.92 -9.93
C ASN A 30 2.38 -11.42 -10.19
N LYS A 31 1.45 -12.22 -9.65
CA LYS A 31 1.39 -13.68 -9.82
C LYS A 31 2.71 -14.36 -9.46
N GLN A 32 3.27 -13.98 -8.32
CA GLN A 32 4.50 -14.57 -7.80
C GLN A 32 4.21 -15.38 -6.53
N ASP A 33 4.94 -16.47 -6.36
CA ASP A 33 4.84 -17.33 -5.20
C ASP A 33 6.12 -17.29 -4.36
N ASN A 34 5.97 -17.42 -3.03
CA ASN A 34 7.08 -17.49 -2.08
C ASN A 34 7.98 -16.25 -2.14
N ILE A 35 7.38 -15.08 -2.09
CA ILE A 35 8.08 -13.80 -2.16
C ILE A 35 7.94 -13.01 -0.86
N GLY A 36 8.82 -12.03 -0.67
CA GLY A 36 8.67 -11.15 0.49
C GLY A 36 9.64 -9.98 0.51
N ILE A 37 9.43 -9.14 1.52
CA ILE A 37 10.30 -8.02 1.87
C ILE A 37 10.66 -8.19 3.34
N THR A 38 11.90 -8.51 3.64
CA THR A 38 12.35 -8.80 5.01
C THR A 38 13.58 -8.02 5.40
N GLY A 39 13.83 -7.95 6.72
CA GLY A 39 15.02 -7.33 7.29
C GLY A 39 14.69 -6.13 8.19
N LYS A 40 15.69 -5.26 8.43
CA LYS A 40 15.57 -4.09 9.32
C LYS A 40 15.83 -2.75 8.61
N GLY A 41 15.90 -2.77 7.29
CA GLY A 41 16.13 -1.55 6.51
C GLY A 41 14.86 -0.73 6.33
N VAL A 42 15.01 0.40 5.65
CA VAL A 42 13.96 1.39 5.42
C VAL A 42 13.60 1.45 3.94
N ILE A 43 12.32 1.58 3.64
CA ILE A 43 11.80 1.89 2.30
C ILE A 43 11.16 3.28 2.41
N ASP A 44 11.77 4.29 1.79
CA ASP A 44 11.31 5.67 1.79
C ASP A 44 10.81 6.06 0.40
N GLY A 45 9.51 6.31 0.29
CA GLY A 45 8.88 6.66 -0.98
C GLY A 45 9.08 8.10 -1.42
N ARG A 46 9.62 8.99 -0.57
CA ARG A 46 9.70 10.44 -0.82
C ARG A 46 8.38 11.02 -1.32
N GLY A 47 7.28 10.54 -0.76
CA GLY A 47 5.94 10.70 -1.30
C GLY A 47 5.44 12.12 -1.37
N ARG A 48 5.87 13.02 -0.48
CA ARG A 48 5.47 14.43 -0.53
C ARG A 48 6.00 15.10 -1.79
N GLU A 49 7.28 14.91 -2.09
CA GLU A 49 7.92 15.48 -3.26
C GLU A 49 7.37 14.88 -4.56
N LEU A 50 7.25 13.56 -4.59
CA LEU A 50 6.66 12.84 -5.73
C LEU A 50 5.21 13.26 -5.98
N ALA A 51 4.38 13.31 -4.94
CA ALA A 51 2.99 13.71 -5.07
C ALA A 51 2.83 15.15 -5.55
N ASN A 52 3.60 16.08 -5.00
CA ASN A 52 3.57 17.47 -5.44
C ASN A 52 4.01 17.62 -6.90
N ASN A 53 5.09 16.93 -7.31
CA ASN A 53 5.53 16.94 -8.69
C ASN A 53 4.46 16.37 -9.63
N PHE A 54 3.88 15.22 -9.29
CA PHE A 54 2.83 14.60 -10.07
C PHE A 54 1.60 15.53 -10.23
N ILE A 55 1.10 16.07 -9.13
CA ILE A 55 -0.10 16.91 -9.11
C ILE A 55 0.13 18.24 -9.84
N ASN A 56 1.31 18.83 -9.71
CA ASN A 56 1.65 20.05 -10.45
C ASN A 56 1.64 19.79 -11.96
N GLN A 57 2.10 18.63 -12.42
CA GLN A 57 2.06 18.27 -13.84
C GLN A 57 0.63 17.97 -14.32
N VAL A 58 -0.23 17.43 -13.47
CA VAL A 58 -1.67 17.27 -13.78
C VAL A 58 -2.33 18.65 -13.92
N TYR A 59 -2.13 19.55 -12.97
CA TYR A 59 -2.74 20.89 -13.02
C TYR A 59 -2.22 21.75 -14.16
N SER A 60 -0.97 21.57 -14.57
CA SER A 60 -0.41 22.26 -15.74
C SER A 60 -0.79 21.61 -17.08
N GLY A 61 -1.54 20.52 -17.06
CA GLY A 61 -1.98 19.79 -18.25
C GLY A 61 -0.91 18.94 -18.94
N VAL A 62 0.26 18.81 -18.33
CA VAL A 62 1.36 17.96 -18.84
C VAL A 62 1.00 16.48 -18.71
N ILE A 63 0.49 16.08 -17.55
CA ILE A 63 -0.05 14.73 -17.33
C ILE A 63 -1.58 14.81 -17.38
N LYS A 64 -2.20 13.93 -18.18
CA LYS A 64 -3.66 13.84 -18.25
C LYS A 64 -4.19 13.05 -17.05
N ASP A 65 -5.00 13.71 -16.23
CA ASP A 65 -5.76 13.05 -15.16
C ASP A 65 -6.99 12.34 -15.76
N LYS A 66 -6.80 11.10 -16.20
CA LYS A 66 -7.85 10.28 -16.83
C LYS A 66 -9.07 10.05 -15.91
N LEU A 67 -8.87 10.11 -14.60
CA LEU A 67 -9.92 9.89 -13.61
C LEU A 67 -10.52 11.20 -13.09
N GLN A 68 -10.01 12.34 -13.53
CA GLN A 68 -10.42 13.69 -13.10
C GLN A 68 -10.41 13.86 -11.57
N LEU A 69 -9.48 13.19 -10.90
CA LEU A 69 -9.39 13.17 -9.43
C LEU A 69 -8.63 14.36 -8.86
N GLY A 70 -8.01 15.21 -9.71
CA GLY A 70 -7.25 16.38 -9.29
C GLY A 70 -6.19 16.02 -8.24
N ARG A 71 -6.32 16.54 -7.02
CA ARG A 71 -5.38 16.31 -5.92
C ARG A 71 -5.20 14.83 -5.51
N VAL A 72 -6.15 13.99 -5.85
CA VAL A 72 -6.15 12.54 -5.59
C VAL A 72 -5.73 11.75 -6.81
N ALA A 73 -5.24 12.45 -7.86
CA ALA A 73 -4.76 11.81 -9.07
C ALA A 73 -3.86 10.61 -8.75
N ASN A 74 -3.92 9.67 -9.63
CA ASN A 74 -3.38 8.32 -9.51
C ASN A 74 -1.86 8.34 -9.24
N ARG A 75 -1.49 8.37 -7.97
CA ARG A 75 -0.10 8.41 -7.50
C ARG A 75 0.40 6.99 -7.21
N PRO A 76 1.70 6.71 -7.38
CA PRO A 76 2.24 5.37 -7.12
C PRO A 76 2.13 4.98 -5.64
N LYS A 77 1.83 3.70 -5.41
CA LYS A 77 1.94 3.08 -4.09
C LYS A 77 3.41 2.81 -3.75
N LEU A 78 3.70 2.59 -2.48
CA LEU A 78 5.06 2.19 -2.11
C LEU A 78 5.30 0.72 -2.45
N VAL A 79 4.38 -0.16 -2.03
CA VAL A 79 4.38 -1.60 -2.35
C VAL A 79 3.03 -1.99 -2.93
N TYR A 80 3.03 -2.75 -4.02
CA TYR A 80 1.81 -3.31 -4.58
C TYR A 80 2.05 -4.74 -5.10
N PHE A 81 1.51 -5.71 -4.38
CA PHE A 81 1.52 -7.12 -4.76
C PHE A 81 0.12 -7.56 -5.17
N ARG A 82 0.02 -8.25 -6.30
CA ARG A 82 -1.24 -8.71 -6.84
C ARG A 82 -1.18 -10.19 -7.21
N GLU A 83 -2.22 -10.94 -6.83
CA GLU A 83 -2.38 -12.36 -7.13
C GLU A 83 -1.14 -13.20 -6.74
N CYS A 84 -0.48 -12.81 -5.63
CA CYS A 84 0.72 -13.48 -5.12
C CYS A 84 0.35 -14.46 -4.00
N LYS A 85 1.18 -15.50 -3.82
CA LYS A 85 0.96 -16.53 -2.78
C LYS A 85 2.17 -16.67 -1.88
N ASN A 86 1.91 -17.01 -0.61
CA ASN A 86 2.94 -17.17 0.42
C ASN A 86 3.83 -15.94 0.49
N VAL A 87 3.23 -14.81 0.83
CA VAL A 87 3.88 -13.50 0.90
C VAL A 87 4.33 -13.21 2.32
N GLU A 88 5.59 -12.85 2.53
CA GLU A 88 6.13 -12.47 3.84
C GLU A 88 6.66 -11.03 3.84
N ILE A 89 6.12 -10.19 4.73
CA ILE A 89 6.62 -8.82 4.97
C ILE A 89 7.04 -8.71 6.43
N LYS A 90 8.34 -8.53 6.69
CA LYS A 90 8.84 -8.67 8.07
C LYS A 90 9.95 -7.70 8.43
N GLY A 91 9.76 -7.01 9.55
CA GLY A 91 10.79 -6.24 10.27
C GLY A 91 11.21 -4.92 9.64
N VAL A 92 10.83 -4.65 8.40
CA VAL A 92 11.20 -3.42 7.67
C VAL A 92 10.40 -2.20 8.14
N THR A 93 10.95 -1.02 7.90
CA THR A 93 10.25 0.25 8.04
C THR A 93 9.83 0.76 6.65
N MET A 94 8.57 1.11 6.48
CA MET A 94 8.02 1.74 5.28
C MET A 94 7.58 3.16 5.61
N MET A 95 8.01 4.14 4.83
CA MET A 95 7.69 5.52 5.13
C MET A 95 7.49 6.40 3.90
N ASN A 96 6.80 7.51 4.11
CA ASN A 96 6.61 8.56 3.11
C ASN A 96 6.07 8.05 1.77
N PRO A 97 4.94 7.33 1.72
CA PRO A 97 4.34 6.95 0.44
C PRO A 97 3.73 8.17 -0.27
N ALA A 98 3.66 8.13 -1.60
CA ALA A 98 2.93 9.14 -2.36
C ALA A 98 1.41 8.91 -2.36
N PHE A 99 1.00 7.67 -2.14
CA PHE A 99 -0.39 7.22 -2.05
C PHE A 99 -0.51 6.18 -0.91
N TRP A 100 -1.20 5.07 -1.09
CA TRP A 100 -1.24 3.96 -0.13
C TRP A 100 0.16 3.38 0.08
N THR A 101 0.49 3.02 1.31
CA THR A 101 1.83 2.50 1.60
C THR A 101 2.00 1.11 1.01
N GLN A 102 1.13 0.18 1.35
CA GLN A 102 1.22 -1.19 0.86
C GLN A 102 -0.16 -1.73 0.54
N THR A 103 -0.28 -2.37 -0.60
CA THR A 103 -1.50 -2.99 -1.08
C THR A 103 -1.23 -4.42 -1.47
N TYR A 104 -2.04 -5.32 -0.96
CA TYR A 104 -2.07 -6.73 -1.32
C TYR A 104 -3.43 -7.02 -1.93
N ASP A 105 -3.46 -7.32 -3.23
CA ASP A 105 -4.67 -7.48 -4.01
C ASP A 105 -4.79 -8.94 -4.47
N GLN A 106 -5.83 -9.64 -4.02
CA GLN A 106 -6.05 -11.04 -4.32
C GLN A 106 -4.88 -11.97 -3.95
N CYS A 107 -4.16 -11.64 -2.87
CA CYS A 107 -3.07 -12.47 -2.38
C CYS A 107 -3.59 -13.57 -1.46
N GLU A 108 -2.85 -14.69 -1.41
CA GLU A 108 -3.12 -15.82 -0.55
C GLU A 108 -1.97 -16.08 0.42
N ASN A 109 -2.27 -16.41 1.68
CA ASN A 109 -1.28 -16.71 2.73
C ASN A 109 -0.29 -15.56 2.93
N LEU A 110 -0.78 -14.42 3.37
CA LEU A 110 0.00 -13.21 3.63
C LEU A 110 0.40 -13.15 5.11
N LEU A 111 1.68 -12.99 5.39
CA LEU A 111 2.22 -12.67 6.72
C LEU A 111 2.81 -11.27 6.73
N ILE A 112 2.30 -10.40 7.58
CA ILE A 112 2.89 -9.09 7.88
C ILE A 112 3.24 -9.06 9.37
N ASP A 113 4.53 -9.05 9.71
CA ASP A 113 4.99 -9.22 11.08
C ASP A 113 6.09 -8.23 11.46
N GLY A 114 5.86 -7.49 12.53
CA GLY A 114 6.87 -6.64 13.17
C GLY A 114 7.36 -5.48 12.32
N ILE A 115 6.57 -4.98 11.39
CA ILE A 115 6.94 -3.84 10.55
C ILE A 115 6.52 -2.51 11.20
N THR A 116 7.21 -1.44 10.79
CA THR A 116 6.85 -0.06 11.14
C THR A 116 6.40 0.68 9.88
N VAL A 117 5.25 1.35 9.95
CA VAL A 117 4.70 2.13 8.85
C VAL A 117 4.48 3.58 9.28
N HIS A 118 5.12 4.52 8.57
CA HIS A 118 4.91 5.95 8.71
C HIS A 118 4.30 6.52 7.42
N SER A 119 2.98 6.54 7.36
CA SER A 119 2.18 6.90 6.19
C SER A 119 1.56 8.29 6.35
N ARG A 120 2.41 9.34 6.39
CA ARG A 120 1.99 10.73 6.69
C ARG A 120 2.56 11.77 5.71
N ALA A 121 2.92 11.36 4.50
CA ALA A 121 3.55 12.25 3.54
C ALA A 121 2.55 13.12 2.79
N TYR A 122 1.38 12.58 2.46
CA TYR A 122 0.37 13.25 1.63
C TYR A 122 -1.05 12.75 1.95
N TRP A 123 -2.00 12.97 1.05
CA TRP A 123 -3.39 12.52 1.14
C TRP A 123 -3.52 11.06 0.74
N ASN A 124 -4.51 10.36 1.27
CA ASN A 124 -4.75 8.93 1.06
C ASN A 124 -3.50 8.10 1.36
N ASN A 125 -2.84 8.43 2.43
CA ASN A 125 -1.74 7.64 2.93
C ASN A 125 -2.28 6.59 3.90
N ASP A 126 -2.95 5.56 3.32
CA ASP A 126 -3.35 4.37 4.05
C ASP A 126 -2.08 3.57 4.42
N GLY A 127 -2.11 2.90 5.57
CA GLY A 127 -0.97 2.12 6.04
C GLY A 127 -0.87 0.75 5.38
N MET A 128 -1.97 0.01 5.40
CA MET A 128 -2.06 -1.34 4.83
C MET A 128 -3.44 -1.55 4.21
N ASP A 129 -3.48 -1.93 2.95
CA ASP A 129 -4.69 -2.28 2.21
C ASP A 129 -4.69 -3.75 1.83
N ILE A 130 -5.57 -4.53 2.45
CA ILE A 130 -5.76 -5.94 2.21
C ILE A 130 -7.02 -6.09 1.36
N VAL A 131 -6.82 -6.35 0.08
CA VAL A 131 -7.89 -6.29 -0.93
C VAL A 131 -8.18 -7.68 -1.47
N ASP A 132 -9.40 -8.17 -1.32
CA ASP A 132 -9.84 -9.48 -1.84
C ASP A 132 -8.90 -10.66 -1.49
N CYS A 133 -8.15 -10.55 -0.40
CA CYS A 133 -7.18 -11.57 0.02
C CYS A 133 -7.84 -12.74 0.74
N ASN A 134 -7.19 -13.90 0.66
CA ASN A 134 -7.60 -15.09 1.39
C ASN A 134 -6.45 -15.60 2.28
N GLY A 135 -6.62 -15.44 3.59
CA GLY A 135 -5.61 -15.79 4.59
C GLY A 135 -4.54 -14.70 4.74
N ALA A 136 -4.69 -13.86 5.76
CA ALA A 136 -3.65 -12.93 6.16
C ALA A 136 -3.51 -12.88 7.68
N LEU A 137 -2.26 -12.85 8.15
CA LEU A 137 -1.92 -12.58 9.53
C LEU A 137 -1.12 -11.28 9.60
N ILE A 138 -1.67 -10.29 10.30
CA ILE A 138 -1.05 -8.98 10.53
C ILE A 138 -0.78 -8.84 12.02
N GLN A 139 0.48 -8.86 12.43
CA GLN A 139 0.83 -8.87 13.84
C GLN A 139 2.06 -8.05 14.19
N ASN A 140 2.12 -7.59 15.45
CA ASN A 140 3.28 -6.93 16.06
C ASN A 140 3.73 -5.67 15.31
N CYS A 141 2.86 -5.05 14.54
CA CYS A 141 3.18 -3.89 13.71
C CYS A 141 2.86 -2.58 14.42
N TYR A 142 3.60 -1.54 14.06
CA TYR A 142 3.26 -0.15 14.36
C TYR A 142 2.88 0.55 13.06
N VAL A 143 1.68 1.12 13.00
CA VAL A 143 1.16 1.82 11.82
C VAL A 143 0.68 3.20 12.22
N ASP A 144 1.23 4.24 11.59
CA ASP A 144 0.81 5.62 11.76
C ASP A 144 0.48 6.24 10.39
N ALA A 145 -0.80 6.56 10.17
CA ALA A 145 -1.35 6.92 8.87
C ALA A 145 -2.14 8.23 8.91
N THR A 146 -2.16 8.99 7.80
CA THR A 146 -3.08 10.14 7.66
C THR A 146 -4.46 9.74 7.18
N ASP A 147 -4.59 8.57 6.57
CA ASP A 147 -5.86 7.95 6.20
C ASP A 147 -6.01 6.64 7.01
N ASP A 148 -6.63 5.59 6.50
CA ASP A 148 -6.86 4.35 7.25
C ASP A 148 -5.55 3.62 7.58
N ALA A 149 -5.38 3.17 8.83
CA ALA A 149 -4.12 2.49 9.20
C ALA A 149 -4.08 1.05 8.68
N ILE A 150 -5.11 0.24 8.98
CA ILE A 150 -5.28 -1.11 8.46
C ILE A 150 -6.66 -1.19 7.81
N CYS A 151 -6.70 -1.42 6.51
CA CYS A 151 -7.93 -1.39 5.75
C CYS A 151 -8.16 -2.70 5.01
N LEU A 152 -9.30 -3.34 5.26
CA LEU A 152 -9.77 -4.48 4.50
C LEU A 152 -10.73 -3.99 3.42
N LYS A 153 -10.49 -4.37 2.18
CA LYS A 153 -11.30 -3.95 1.03
C LYS A 153 -11.73 -5.17 0.21
N SER A 154 -12.84 -5.03 -0.49
CA SER A 154 -13.29 -6.00 -1.49
C SER A 154 -13.72 -5.25 -2.75
N HIS A 155 -12.92 -5.36 -3.80
CA HIS A 155 -13.12 -4.69 -5.07
C HIS A 155 -13.89 -5.55 -6.08
N SER A 156 -13.62 -6.86 -6.09
CA SER A 156 -14.20 -7.80 -7.04
C SER A 156 -15.50 -8.40 -6.51
N ALA A 157 -16.50 -8.55 -7.38
CA ALA A 157 -17.70 -9.31 -7.06
C ALA A 157 -17.43 -10.83 -7.01
N ASP A 158 -16.35 -11.28 -7.63
CA ASP A 158 -15.96 -12.69 -7.73
C ASP A 158 -14.93 -13.12 -6.66
N ALA A 159 -14.55 -12.20 -5.76
CA ALA A 159 -13.59 -12.45 -4.69
C ALA A 159 -14.11 -11.92 -3.34
N VAL A 160 -13.68 -12.56 -2.27
CA VAL A 160 -14.05 -12.21 -0.90
C VAL A 160 -12.79 -11.97 -0.10
N CYS A 161 -12.70 -10.86 0.63
CA CYS A 161 -11.65 -10.65 1.59
C CYS A 161 -11.95 -11.49 2.84
N GLN A 162 -11.17 -12.56 3.09
CA GLN A 162 -11.53 -13.57 4.09
C GLN A 162 -10.34 -14.17 4.82
N ASN A 163 -10.61 -14.76 6.00
CA ASN A 163 -9.61 -15.43 6.84
C ASN A 163 -8.49 -14.46 7.25
N ILE A 164 -8.85 -13.26 7.70
CA ILE A 164 -7.91 -12.20 8.07
C ILE A 164 -7.81 -12.11 9.58
N GLU A 165 -6.61 -12.29 10.12
CA GLU A 165 -6.32 -12.11 11.54
C GLU A 165 -5.45 -10.87 11.76
N VAL A 166 -5.89 -9.96 12.64
CA VAL A 166 -5.15 -8.76 13.02
C VAL A 166 -4.95 -8.78 14.53
N ARG A 167 -3.71 -8.87 15.01
CA ARG A 167 -3.42 -8.97 16.44
C ARG A 167 -2.13 -8.26 16.87
N ASN A 168 -2.08 -7.82 18.12
CA ASN A 168 -0.88 -7.21 18.73
C ASN A 168 -0.31 -6.03 17.93
N ASN A 169 -1.15 -5.24 17.27
CA ASN A 169 -0.72 -4.08 16.50
C ASN A 169 -1.01 -2.78 17.26
N THR A 170 -0.23 -1.76 16.98
CA THR A 170 -0.55 -0.38 17.29
C THR A 170 -0.92 0.35 16.02
N ALA A 171 -2.17 0.80 15.92
CA ALA A 171 -2.69 1.50 14.75
C ALA A 171 -3.11 2.92 15.13
N CYS A 172 -2.37 3.90 14.62
CA CYS A 172 -2.67 5.33 14.73
C CYS A 172 -3.16 5.84 13.38
N SER A 173 -4.21 6.64 13.35
CA SER A 173 -4.79 7.14 12.10
C SER A 173 -5.50 8.48 12.33
N SER A 174 -5.55 9.31 11.29
CA SER A 174 -6.42 10.48 11.27
C SER A 174 -7.82 10.16 10.70
N ALA A 175 -8.04 8.94 10.22
CA ALA A 175 -9.32 8.42 9.75
C ALA A 175 -9.76 7.20 10.57
N SER A 176 -9.34 5.97 10.22
CA SER A 176 -9.74 4.77 10.94
C SER A 176 -8.52 3.92 11.32
N GLY A 177 -8.44 3.47 12.59
CA GLY A 177 -7.41 2.52 13.01
C GLY A 177 -7.52 1.19 12.28
N ILE A 178 -8.74 0.63 12.22
CA ILE A 178 -9.10 -0.55 11.39
C ILE A 178 -10.39 -0.22 10.66
N LYS A 179 -10.47 -0.55 9.37
CA LYS A 179 -11.62 -0.29 8.52
C LYS A 179 -11.97 -1.45 7.61
N PHE A 180 -13.26 -1.64 7.37
CA PHE A 180 -13.82 -2.50 6.34
C PHE A 180 -14.43 -1.64 5.24
N GLY A 181 -13.86 -1.67 4.05
CA GLY A 181 -14.30 -0.84 2.91
C GLY A 181 -13.40 0.40 2.71
N THR A 182 -13.88 1.46 2.04
CA THR A 182 -15.21 1.68 1.46
C THR A 182 -15.61 0.63 0.42
N ALA A 183 -14.68 0.13 -0.42
CA ALA A 183 -14.98 -0.92 -1.38
C ALA A 183 -15.34 -2.24 -0.66
N SER A 184 -16.54 -2.75 -0.92
CA SER A 184 -17.12 -3.93 -0.25
C SER A 184 -17.91 -4.81 -1.22
N THR A 185 -17.52 -4.83 -2.49
CA THR A 185 -18.32 -5.44 -3.58
C THR A 185 -18.51 -6.95 -3.39
N GLY A 186 -17.46 -7.71 -3.14
CA GLY A 186 -17.54 -9.15 -2.89
C GLY A 186 -17.73 -9.52 -1.41
N GLY A 187 -17.54 -8.53 -0.52
CA GLY A 187 -17.78 -8.67 0.91
C GLY A 187 -16.59 -9.22 1.70
N PHE A 188 -16.88 -9.52 2.97
CA PHE A 188 -15.91 -9.96 3.96
C PHE A 188 -16.40 -11.23 4.64
N LYS A 189 -15.48 -12.14 5.01
CA LYS A 189 -15.83 -13.39 5.68
C LYS A 189 -14.71 -13.85 6.60
N ASN A 190 -15.07 -14.25 7.85
CA ASN A 190 -14.20 -14.77 8.93
C ASN A 190 -13.17 -13.75 9.42
#